data_ec08a2d336cc0a24f8f66d3326d5b88e
#
_entry.id   ec08a2d336cc0a24f8f66d3326d5b88e
#
_cell.length_a   1.000
_cell.length_b   1.000
_cell.length_c   1.000
_cell.angle_alpha   90.00
_cell.angle_beta   90.00
_cell.angle_gamma   90.00
#
_symmetry.space_group_name_H-M   'P 1'
#
loop_
_entity.id
_entity.type
_entity.pdbx_description
1 polymer ?
#
loop_
_entity_poly.entity_id
_entity_poly.type
_entity_poly.pdbx_seq_one_letter_code
_entity_poly.pdbx_strand_id
1 'polypeptide(L)'
;MKRSISVICGLLLFALIAQAQEQQFANIGDLTLQNGGVIRNCRVGYRTFGTLNNDKSNVIVFPTWAGGTTEQLKSNFGSGKLIDTTQYFVVAIDALSNGVSSSPSNSRLQPRMRFPIFSLRDTVESQHELLTKVLKIDHVKAVAGISMGGMQTFQWMVSYPDFMDKAIPIVGSPRLAPYDLMLWAAQIEALMRDRDWKGGNYAVNPARALDFAFGELLLTTPTDYNRRKTREQVFADLEKARKDTKRFDANDKIRQSQAMMSLDVSHDFGGSMERTARAVKAKVLVVVARFDHVVTPGPAFEFAQLMGAKILDLDGDCGHLETSCKSRMLSIVVADFLK
;
A
#
# COMPACT_ATOMS: atom_id res chain seq x y z
N MET A 1 -51.23 29.16 -8.55
CA MET A 1 -50.67 27.88 -8.18
C MET A 1 -49.63 27.45 -9.20
N LYS A 2 -48.37 27.80 -9.02
CA LYS A 2 -47.20 27.25 -9.76
C LYS A 2 -45.93 27.76 -9.06
N ARG A 3 -45.41 27.02 -8.05
CA ARG A 3 -44.02 27.12 -7.50
C ARG A 3 -43.88 25.98 -6.52
N SER A 4 -43.20 24.90 -6.90
CA SER A 4 -42.53 23.95 -5.98
C SER A 4 -42.17 22.67 -6.73
N ILE A 5 -41.11 22.64 -7.58
CA ILE A 5 -40.51 21.38 -8.10
C ILE A 5 -38.97 21.58 -8.37
N SER A 6 -38.32 22.60 -7.89
CA SER A 6 -36.89 22.78 -8.25
C SER A 6 -35.87 22.52 -7.13
N VAL A 7 -36.27 22.06 -5.94
CA VAL A 7 -35.34 21.95 -4.80
C VAL A 7 -34.87 20.51 -4.54
N ILE A 8 -35.54 19.49 -5.06
CA ILE A 8 -35.25 18.09 -4.71
C ILE A 8 -34.07 17.48 -5.51
N CYS A 9 -33.77 18.01 -6.70
CA CYS A 9 -32.72 17.44 -7.56
C CYS A 9 -31.28 17.76 -7.10
N GLY A 10 -31.08 18.90 -6.41
CA GLY A 10 -29.75 19.34 -5.94
C GLY A 10 -29.22 18.57 -4.72
N LEU A 11 -30.10 18.10 -3.85
CA LEU A 11 -29.72 17.37 -2.62
C LEU A 11 -29.28 15.92 -2.90
N LEU A 12 -29.81 15.29 -3.93
CA LEU A 12 -29.44 13.93 -4.31
C LEU A 12 -28.02 13.82 -4.94
N LEU A 13 -27.59 14.85 -5.65
CA LEU A 13 -26.24 14.89 -6.22
C LEU A 13 -25.15 15.08 -5.14
N PHE A 14 -25.42 15.86 -4.09
CA PHE A 14 -24.48 16.04 -2.97
C PHE A 14 -24.33 14.76 -2.11
N ALA A 15 -25.41 14.00 -1.94
CA ALA A 15 -25.35 12.74 -1.20
C ALA A 15 -24.52 11.68 -1.92
N LEU A 16 -24.52 11.62 -3.25
CA LEU A 16 -23.72 10.69 -4.05
C LEU A 16 -22.21 11.00 -4.00
N ILE A 17 -21.82 12.28 -3.94
CA ILE A 17 -20.41 12.68 -3.84
C ILE A 17 -19.84 12.40 -2.45
N ALA A 18 -20.64 12.55 -1.39
CA ALA A 18 -20.23 12.22 -0.03
C ALA A 18 -20.02 10.71 0.16
N GLN A 19 -20.85 9.87 -0.46
CA GLN A 19 -20.78 8.42 -0.36
C GLN A 19 -19.54 7.82 -1.03
N ALA A 20 -19.00 8.46 -2.09
CA ALA A 20 -17.81 8.00 -2.82
C ALA A 20 -16.52 8.07 -2.00
N GLN A 21 -16.45 8.90 -0.94
CA GLN A 21 -15.26 9.03 -0.07
C GLN A 21 -15.34 8.19 1.21
N GLU A 22 -16.45 7.51 1.44
CA GLU A 22 -16.64 6.64 2.61
C GLU A 22 -15.98 5.27 2.40
N GLN A 23 -15.70 4.60 3.53
CA GLN A 23 -15.18 3.23 3.52
C GLN A 23 -16.23 2.28 2.93
N GLN A 24 -15.84 1.61 1.87
CA GLN A 24 -16.64 0.58 1.22
C GLN A 24 -16.00 -0.79 1.44
N PHE A 25 -16.82 -1.83 1.34
CA PHE A 25 -16.38 -3.22 1.49
C PHE A 25 -16.98 -4.08 0.40
N ALA A 26 -16.17 -4.95 -0.18
CA ALA A 26 -16.59 -6.01 -1.06
C ALA A 26 -16.27 -7.37 -0.45
N ASN A 27 -17.21 -8.30 -0.48
CA ASN A 27 -16.93 -9.70 -0.22
C ASN A 27 -16.64 -10.39 -1.56
N ILE A 28 -15.41 -10.88 -1.73
CA ILE A 28 -14.98 -11.57 -2.96
C ILE A 28 -15.11 -13.10 -2.86
N GLY A 29 -15.69 -13.61 -1.77
CA GLY A 29 -15.81 -15.03 -1.49
C GLY A 29 -14.53 -15.61 -0.83
N ASP A 30 -14.31 -16.89 -1.00
CA ASP A 30 -13.10 -17.57 -0.53
C ASP A 30 -11.92 -17.28 -1.48
N LEU A 31 -10.84 -16.72 -0.97
CA LEU A 31 -9.63 -16.45 -1.74
C LEU A 31 -8.65 -17.61 -1.58
N THR A 32 -8.38 -18.35 -2.67
CA THR A 32 -7.32 -19.36 -2.69
C THR A 32 -5.96 -18.70 -2.81
N LEU A 33 -5.04 -19.07 -1.93
CA LEU A 33 -3.70 -18.50 -1.83
C LEU A 33 -2.67 -19.29 -2.66
N GLN A 34 -1.56 -18.66 -3.01
CA GLN A 34 -0.44 -19.26 -3.73
C GLN A 34 0.08 -20.55 -3.08
N ASN A 35 0.08 -20.61 -1.75
CA ASN A 35 0.53 -21.76 -0.97
C ASN A 35 -0.53 -22.84 -0.77
N GLY A 36 -1.69 -22.75 -1.44
CA GLY A 36 -2.82 -23.67 -1.31
C GLY A 36 -3.72 -23.41 -0.10
N GLY A 37 -3.40 -22.44 0.76
CA GLY A 37 -4.28 -21.99 1.82
C GLY A 37 -5.50 -21.24 1.28
N VAL A 38 -6.44 -20.91 2.17
CA VAL A 38 -7.67 -20.17 1.79
C VAL A 38 -7.99 -19.13 2.83
N ILE A 39 -8.20 -17.87 2.41
CA ILE A 39 -8.85 -16.87 3.25
C ILE A 39 -10.36 -16.99 3.04
N ARG A 40 -11.06 -17.42 4.08
CA ARG A 40 -12.51 -17.64 4.04
C ARG A 40 -13.27 -16.32 4.09
N ASN A 41 -14.31 -16.18 3.22
CA ASN A 41 -15.14 -14.98 3.13
C ASN A 41 -14.27 -13.71 3.05
N CYS A 42 -13.32 -13.70 2.11
CA CYS A 42 -12.38 -12.61 1.96
C CYS A 42 -13.10 -11.31 1.68
N ARG A 43 -12.89 -10.33 2.56
CA ARG A 43 -13.44 -8.98 2.46
C ARG A 43 -12.33 -8.02 2.09
N VAL A 44 -12.55 -7.21 1.06
CA VAL A 44 -11.63 -6.15 0.62
C VAL A 44 -12.27 -4.80 0.90
N GLY A 45 -11.56 -3.96 1.67
CA GLY A 45 -11.94 -2.57 1.92
C GLY A 45 -11.41 -1.68 0.81
N TYR A 46 -12.17 -0.66 0.42
CA TYR A 46 -11.75 0.32 -0.57
C TYR A 46 -12.47 1.66 -0.40
N ARG A 47 -11.95 2.69 -1.03
CA ARG A 47 -12.58 4.01 -1.20
C ARG A 47 -12.40 4.46 -2.63
N THR A 48 -13.31 5.31 -3.10
CA THR A 48 -13.20 5.92 -4.43
C THR A 48 -13.15 7.43 -4.34
N PHE A 49 -12.40 8.06 -5.26
CA PHE A 49 -12.25 9.51 -5.32
C PHE A 49 -12.32 9.96 -6.78
N GLY A 50 -12.91 11.13 -7.02
CA GLY A 50 -13.11 11.67 -8.35
C GLY A 50 -14.38 11.12 -9.03
N THR A 51 -14.48 11.32 -10.33
CA THR A 51 -15.64 10.91 -11.14
C THR A 51 -15.21 9.90 -12.19
N LEU A 52 -15.85 8.73 -12.17
CA LEU A 52 -15.64 7.69 -13.18
C LEU A 52 -16.26 8.16 -14.51
N ASN A 53 -15.50 8.12 -15.60
CA ASN A 53 -16.03 8.39 -16.91
C ASN A 53 -16.82 7.18 -17.47
N ASN A 54 -17.60 7.40 -18.53
CA ASN A 54 -18.52 6.39 -19.05
C ASN A 54 -17.80 5.14 -19.59
N ASP A 55 -16.63 5.29 -20.17
CA ASP A 55 -15.82 4.20 -20.73
C ASP A 55 -14.80 3.63 -19.73
N LYS A 56 -14.79 4.13 -18.49
CA LYS A 56 -13.90 3.73 -17.41
C LYS A 56 -12.39 3.91 -17.72
N SER A 57 -12.04 4.73 -18.70
CA SER A 57 -10.66 4.91 -19.14
C SER A 57 -9.79 5.74 -18.19
N ASN A 58 -10.38 6.39 -17.18
CA ASN A 58 -9.69 7.27 -16.23
C ASN A 58 -9.42 6.65 -14.86
N VAL A 59 -9.50 5.34 -14.73
CA VAL A 59 -9.32 4.65 -13.44
C VAL A 59 -7.84 4.57 -13.06
N ILE A 60 -7.52 4.95 -11.81
CA ILE A 60 -6.22 4.69 -11.17
C ILE A 60 -6.44 3.83 -9.94
N VAL A 61 -5.75 2.71 -9.86
CA VAL A 61 -5.68 1.86 -8.66
C VAL A 61 -4.56 2.32 -7.75
N PHE A 62 -4.87 2.49 -6.46
CA PHE A 62 -3.89 2.96 -5.47
C PHE A 62 -3.95 2.12 -4.19
N PRO A 63 -3.14 1.05 -4.07
CA PRO A 63 -3.09 0.20 -2.88
C PRO A 63 -2.38 0.88 -1.71
N THR A 64 -2.76 0.50 -0.48
CA THR A 64 -2.19 1.06 0.75
C THR A 64 -0.74 0.62 1.01
N TRP A 65 0.02 1.46 1.73
CA TRP A 65 1.31 1.10 2.31
C TRP A 65 1.17 0.17 3.53
N ALA A 66 2.27 -0.32 4.07
CA ALA A 66 2.29 -1.23 5.22
C ALA A 66 1.62 -0.59 6.45
N GLY A 67 0.63 -1.29 7.02
CA GLY A 67 -0.17 -0.80 8.15
C GLY A 67 -1.06 0.41 7.83
N GLY A 68 -1.02 0.91 6.60
CA GLY A 68 -1.83 2.04 6.15
C GLY A 68 -3.26 1.64 5.79
N THR A 69 -4.16 2.63 5.83
CA THR A 69 -5.55 2.49 5.43
C THR A 69 -5.90 3.47 4.31
N THR A 70 -6.97 3.19 3.57
CA THR A 70 -7.46 4.10 2.53
C THR A 70 -7.88 5.47 3.08
N GLU A 71 -8.21 5.57 4.36
CA GLU A 71 -8.45 6.86 5.04
C GLU A 71 -7.18 7.73 5.05
N GLN A 72 -6.03 7.13 5.35
CA GLN A 72 -4.75 7.84 5.38
C GLN A 72 -4.26 8.24 3.98
N LEU A 73 -4.70 7.52 2.94
CA LEU A 73 -4.36 7.85 1.54
C LEU A 73 -5.04 9.12 1.03
N LYS A 74 -6.11 9.60 1.66
CA LYS A 74 -6.89 10.78 1.22
C LYS A 74 -6.03 12.01 0.92
N SER A 75 -4.97 12.21 1.69
CA SER A 75 -4.06 13.36 1.51
C SER A 75 -3.33 13.37 0.16
N ASN A 76 -3.26 12.23 -0.54
CA ASN A 76 -2.60 12.08 -1.84
C ASN A 76 -3.52 12.41 -3.02
N PHE A 77 -4.82 12.59 -2.79
CA PHE A 77 -5.83 12.72 -3.84
C PHE A 77 -6.49 14.11 -3.83
N GLY A 78 -6.67 14.69 -5.01
CA GLY A 78 -7.31 15.99 -5.19
C GLY A 78 -6.54 16.88 -6.18
N SER A 79 -7.09 18.05 -6.47
CA SER A 79 -6.44 19.01 -7.36
C SER A 79 -5.04 19.39 -6.84
N GLY A 80 -4.02 19.28 -7.69
CA GLY A 80 -2.62 19.56 -7.34
C GLY A 80 -1.95 18.57 -6.38
N LYS A 81 -2.62 17.48 -6.03
CA LYS A 81 -2.08 16.37 -5.22
C LYS A 81 -1.35 15.35 -6.11
N LEU A 82 -0.86 14.26 -5.49
CA LEU A 82 -0.15 13.19 -6.18
C LEU A 82 -0.99 12.63 -7.35
N ILE A 83 -2.28 12.39 -7.12
CA ILE A 83 -3.24 12.04 -8.17
C ILE A 83 -4.34 13.10 -8.20
N ASP A 84 -4.47 13.75 -9.34
CA ASP A 84 -5.51 14.77 -9.55
C ASP A 84 -6.87 14.14 -9.84
N THR A 85 -7.73 14.14 -8.83
CA THR A 85 -9.08 13.58 -8.93
C THR A 85 -10.08 14.42 -9.70
N THR A 86 -9.68 15.57 -10.24
CA THR A 86 -10.48 16.29 -11.24
C THR A 86 -10.40 15.63 -12.62
N GLN A 87 -9.35 14.83 -12.87
CA GLN A 87 -9.10 14.13 -14.13
C GLN A 87 -9.28 12.61 -14.00
N TYR A 88 -8.90 12.05 -12.84
CA TYR A 88 -8.84 10.60 -12.63
C TYR A 88 -9.82 10.13 -11.56
N PHE A 89 -10.36 8.94 -11.78
CA PHE A 89 -11.11 8.20 -10.78
C PHE A 89 -10.19 7.23 -10.04
N VAL A 90 -9.94 7.49 -8.76
CA VAL A 90 -9.06 6.66 -7.95
C VAL A 90 -9.87 5.59 -7.22
N VAL A 91 -9.45 4.34 -7.35
CA VAL A 91 -9.85 3.23 -6.49
C VAL A 91 -8.69 2.97 -5.51
N ALA A 92 -8.79 3.55 -4.31
CA ALA A 92 -7.86 3.27 -3.23
C ALA A 92 -8.26 1.96 -2.54
N ILE A 93 -7.33 1.02 -2.36
CA ILE A 93 -7.65 -0.32 -1.88
C ILE A 93 -6.85 -0.64 -0.61
N ASP A 94 -7.56 -1.06 0.43
CA ASP A 94 -6.97 -1.56 1.67
C ASP A 94 -6.34 -2.93 1.44
N ALA A 95 -5.03 -3.05 1.67
CA ALA A 95 -4.32 -4.32 1.53
C ALA A 95 -4.80 -5.35 2.58
N LEU A 96 -4.65 -6.63 2.29
CA LEU A 96 -4.89 -7.68 3.27
C LEU A 96 -4.06 -7.46 4.54
N SER A 97 -4.63 -7.81 5.67
CA SER A 97 -3.97 -7.70 6.98
C SER A 97 -3.65 -6.25 7.41
N ASN A 98 -4.44 -5.26 6.99
CA ASN A 98 -4.30 -3.88 7.47
C ASN A 98 -5.35 -3.48 8.54
N GLY A 99 -6.14 -4.44 9.03
CA GLY A 99 -7.21 -4.21 9.99
C GLY A 99 -8.55 -3.75 9.37
N VAL A 100 -8.56 -3.37 8.10
CA VAL A 100 -9.77 -2.97 7.33
C VAL A 100 -10.21 -4.10 6.40
N SER A 101 -9.36 -4.51 5.45
CA SER A 101 -9.55 -5.74 4.68
C SER A 101 -9.40 -6.97 5.60
N SER A 102 -9.69 -8.16 5.09
CA SER A 102 -9.55 -9.40 5.85
C SER A 102 -8.19 -9.48 6.52
N SER A 103 -8.18 -9.67 7.84
CA SER A 103 -7.03 -9.53 8.73
C SER A 103 -7.14 -10.50 9.91
N PRO A 104 -6.03 -10.90 10.53
CA PRO A 104 -6.03 -11.61 11.81
C PRO A 104 -6.94 -10.99 12.88
N SER A 105 -6.93 -9.65 12.99
CA SER A 105 -7.68 -8.90 13.99
C SER A 105 -9.19 -8.88 13.76
N ASN A 106 -9.66 -9.02 12.51
CA ASN A 106 -11.07 -8.86 12.16
C ASN A 106 -11.74 -10.13 11.58
N SER A 107 -10.99 -11.17 11.28
CA SER A 107 -11.54 -12.43 10.75
C SER A 107 -12.28 -13.21 11.84
N ARG A 108 -13.56 -13.51 11.59
CA ARG A 108 -14.37 -14.33 12.50
C ARG A 108 -14.08 -15.82 12.35
N LEU A 109 -13.83 -16.28 11.13
CA LEU A 109 -13.61 -17.70 10.83
C LEU A 109 -12.16 -18.15 11.11
N GLN A 110 -11.21 -17.25 10.90
CA GLN A 110 -9.77 -17.52 11.01
C GLN A 110 -9.08 -16.43 11.85
N PRO A 111 -9.52 -16.19 13.11
CA PRO A 111 -9.03 -15.07 13.91
C PRO A 111 -7.58 -15.24 14.34
N ARG A 112 -6.89 -14.14 14.59
CA ARG A 112 -5.55 -14.07 15.15
C ARG A 112 -4.54 -14.84 14.26
N MET A 113 -3.63 -15.61 14.86
CA MET A 113 -2.61 -16.35 14.13
C MET A 113 -3.15 -17.59 13.39
N ARG A 114 -4.46 -17.92 13.50
CA ARG A 114 -5.14 -18.87 12.61
C ARG A 114 -5.44 -18.27 11.23
N PHE A 115 -5.35 -16.95 11.09
CA PHE A 115 -5.40 -16.31 9.77
C PHE A 115 -4.26 -16.84 8.90
N PRO A 116 -4.51 -17.29 7.66
CA PRO A 116 -3.50 -17.91 6.82
C PRO A 116 -2.28 -17.00 6.60
N ILE A 117 -1.12 -17.60 6.37
CA ILE A 117 0.03 -16.91 5.78
C ILE A 117 -0.31 -16.73 4.30
N PHE A 118 -0.22 -15.49 3.83
CA PHE A 118 -0.46 -15.11 2.44
C PHE A 118 0.75 -14.37 1.89
N SER A 119 0.84 -14.26 0.57
CA SER A 119 1.87 -13.51 -0.13
C SER A 119 1.38 -12.11 -0.55
N LEU A 120 2.31 -11.24 -0.96
CA LEU A 120 1.93 -9.96 -1.55
C LEU A 120 1.20 -10.15 -2.89
N ARG A 121 1.50 -11.24 -3.62
CA ARG A 121 0.77 -11.63 -4.82
C ARG A 121 -0.70 -11.97 -4.51
N ASP A 122 -0.98 -12.67 -3.41
CA ASP A 122 -2.35 -12.94 -2.96
C ASP A 122 -3.11 -11.65 -2.62
N THR A 123 -2.41 -10.66 -2.09
CA THR A 123 -2.99 -9.32 -1.87
C THR A 123 -3.38 -8.67 -3.20
N VAL A 124 -2.51 -8.72 -4.21
CA VAL A 124 -2.80 -8.20 -5.56
C VAL A 124 -3.96 -8.97 -6.20
N GLU A 125 -4.00 -10.31 -6.05
CA GLU A 125 -5.13 -11.12 -6.51
C GLU A 125 -6.47 -10.66 -5.92
N SER A 126 -6.51 -10.41 -4.60
CA SER A 126 -7.72 -9.91 -3.94
C SER A 126 -8.21 -8.56 -4.50
N GLN A 127 -7.27 -7.70 -4.90
CA GLN A 127 -7.55 -6.41 -5.51
C GLN A 127 -8.04 -6.56 -6.96
N HIS A 128 -7.44 -7.47 -7.71
CA HIS A 128 -7.87 -7.79 -9.07
C HIS A 128 -9.30 -8.35 -9.07
N GLU A 129 -9.62 -9.24 -8.13
CA GLU A 129 -10.98 -9.74 -7.95
C GLU A 129 -11.99 -8.65 -7.57
N LEU A 130 -11.60 -7.72 -6.70
CA LEU A 130 -12.43 -6.54 -6.40
C LEU A 130 -12.75 -5.75 -7.67
N LEU A 131 -11.73 -5.43 -8.47
CA LEU A 131 -11.89 -4.63 -9.67
C LEU A 131 -12.78 -5.34 -10.71
N THR A 132 -12.43 -6.58 -11.06
CA THR A 132 -13.09 -7.31 -12.14
C THR A 132 -14.45 -7.87 -11.74
N LYS A 133 -14.54 -8.55 -10.59
CA LYS A 133 -15.79 -9.21 -10.18
C LYS A 133 -16.81 -8.27 -9.57
N VAL A 134 -16.39 -7.24 -8.82
CA VAL A 134 -17.31 -6.35 -8.10
C VAL A 134 -17.51 -5.03 -8.83
N LEU A 135 -16.43 -4.32 -9.16
CA LEU A 135 -16.50 -3.00 -9.78
C LEU A 135 -16.68 -3.05 -11.30
N LYS A 136 -16.52 -4.25 -11.90
CA LYS A 136 -16.62 -4.47 -13.35
C LYS A 136 -15.66 -3.55 -14.12
N ILE A 137 -14.41 -3.45 -13.62
CA ILE A 137 -13.30 -2.72 -14.24
C ILE A 137 -12.29 -3.75 -14.71
N ASP A 138 -12.12 -3.87 -16.03
CA ASP A 138 -11.28 -4.89 -16.66
C ASP A 138 -9.96 -4.31 -17.18
N HIS A 139 -9.82 -2.98 -17.17
CA HIS A 139 -8.60 -2.27 -17.54
C HIS A 139 -8.53 -0.93 -16.81
N VAL A 140 -7.31 -0.46 -16.49
CA VAL A 140 -7.12 0.81 -15.77
C VAL A 140 -6.06 1.69 -16.45
N LYS A 141 -6.20 3.00 -16.27
CA LYS A 141 -5.21 3.98 -16.74
C LYS A 141 -3.85 3.77 -16.11
N ALA A 142 -3.85 3.52 -14.78
CA ALA A 142 -2.61 3.27 -14.07
C ALA A 142 -2.83 2.48 -12.77
N VAL A 143 -1.78 1.78 -12.34
CA VAL A 143 -1.60 1.34 -10.96
C VAL A 143 -0.44 2.15 -10.37
N ALA A 144 -0.67 2.78 -9.22
CA ALA A 144 0.33 3.59 -8.51
C ALA A 144 0.26 3.31 -7.02
N GLY A 145 1.40 3.29 -6.34
CA GLY A 145 1.39 3.07 -4.89
C GLY A 145 2.73 3.41 -4.24
N ILE A 146 2.68 3.73 -2.95
CA ILE A 146 3.83 4.14 -2.14
C ILE A 146 4.24 2.98 -1.22
N SER A 147 5.54 2.72 -1.05
CA SER A 147 6.10 1.73 -0.12
C SER A 147 5.59 0.31 -0.44
N MET A 148 4.92 -0.38 0.46
CA MET A 148 4.24 -1.64 0.17
C MET A 148 3.21 -1.49 -0.97
N GLY A 149 2.59 -0.30 -1.16
CA GLY A 149 1.78 0.00 -2.34
C GLY A 149 2.60 -0.02 -3.63
N GLY A 150 3.84 0.46 -3.58
CA GLY A 150 4.80 0.35 -4.69
C GLY A 150 5.23 -1.09 -4.97
N MET A 151 5.44 -1.90 -3.92
CA MET A 151 5.67 -3.34 -4.05
C MET A 151 4.49 -4.05 -4.73
N GLN A 152 3.26 -3.72 -4.33
CA GLN A 152 2.04 -4.21 -4.97
C GLN A 152 1.96 -3.76 -6.43
N THR A 153 2.38 -2.52 -6.74
CA THR A 153 2.43 -2.02 -8.13
C THR A 153 3.40 -2.83 -9.00
N PHE A 154 4.58 -3.18 -8.48
CA PHE A 154 5.49 -4.10 -9.17
C PHE A 154 4.85 -5.49 -9.40
N GLN A 155 4.15 -6.02 -8.42
CA GLN A 155 3.46 -7.30 -8.57
C GLN A 155 2.30 -7.19 -9.58
N TRP A 156 1.52 -6.10 -9.54
CA TRP A 156 0.43 -5.84 -10.48
C TRP A 156 0.89 -5.90 -11.94
N MET A 157 1.95 -5.15 -12.31
CA MET A 157 2.39 -5.06 -13.69
C MET A 157 2.99 -6.36 -14.23
N VAL A 158 3.40 -7.27 -13.35
CA VAL A 158 3.92 -8.60 -13.70
C VAL A 158 2.81 -9.64 -13.76
N SER A 159 1.88 -9.65 -12.78
CA SER A 159 0.77 -10.61 -12.74
C SER A 159 -0.29 -10.33 -13.80
N TYR A 160 -0.53 -9.05 -14.11
CA TYR A 160 -1.60 -8.61 -15.00
C TYR A 160 -1.08 -7.59 -16.02
N PRO A 161 -0.16 -8.00 -16.93
CA PRO A 161 0.55 -7.07 -17.81
C PRO A 161 -0.37 -6.32 -18.79
N ASP A 162 -1.54 -6.89 -19.10
CA ASP A 162 -2.51 -6.27 -20.03
C ASP A 162 -3.58 -5.42 -19.30
N PHE A 163 -3.53 -5.35 -17.97
CA PHE A 163 -4.59 -4.72 -17.19
C PHE A 163 -4.43 -3.19 -17.05
N MET A 164 -3.27 -2.64 -17.39
CA MET A 164 -2.97 -1.22 -17.18
C MET A 164 -2.12 -0.60 -18.30
N ASP A 165 -2.36 0.69 -18.60
CA ASP A 165 -1.49 1.46 -19.50
C ASP A 165 -0.17 1.84 -18.84
N LYS A 166 -0.19 2.21 -17.56
CA LYS A 166 0.94 2.77 -16.81
C LYS A 166 1.09 2.15 -15.43
N ALA A 167 2.33 2.08 -14.95
CA ALA A 167 2.64 1.66 -13.58
C ALA A 167 3.59 2.67 -12.92
N ILE A 168 3.30 3.04 -11.66
CA ILE A 168 4.08 4.03 -10.91
C ILE A 168 4.40 3.45 -9.52
N PRO A 169 5.35 2.51 -9.41
CA PRO A 169 5.85 2.05 -8.11
C PRO A 169 6.70 3.15 -7.47
N ILE A 170 6.29 3.60 -6.28
CA ILE A 170 6.91 4.70 -5.54
C ILE A 170 7.55 4.13 -4.27
N VAL A 171 8.84 4.28 -4.10
CA VAL A 171 9.67 3.77 -2.97
C VAL A 171 9.28 2.35 -2.56
N GLY A 172 9.07 1.49 -3.55
CA GLY A 172 8.81 0.06 -3.43
C GLY A 172 9.95 -0.77 -4.01
N SER A 173 9.85 -2.09 -3.89
CA SER A 173 10.83 -3.02 -4.45
C SER A 173 10.14 -4.15 -5.21
N PRO A 174 10.68 -4.65 -6.34
CA PRO A 174 10.17 -5.84 -7.02
C PRO A 174 10.51 -7.14 -6.28
N ARG A 175 11.55 -7.12 -5.46
CA ARG A 175 11.95 -8.12 -4.47
C ARG A 175 12.80 -7.45 -3.40
N LEU A 176 12.73 -7.93 -2.17
CA LEU A 176 13.51 -7.34 -1.10
C LEU A 176 15.00 -7.71 -1.21
N ALA A 177 15.87 -6.73 -0.96
CA ALA A 177 17.29 -6.97 -0.81
C ALA A 177 17.58 -7.78 0.47
N PRO A 178 18.75 -8.45 0.59
CA PRO A 178 19.10 -9.20 1.80
C PRO A 178 19.07 -8.34 3.08
N TYR A 179 19.44 -7.08 3.01
CA TYR A 179 19.35 -6.14 4.14
C TYR A 179 17.89 -5.95 4.59
N ASP A 180 16.98 -5.71 3.64
CA ASP A 180 15.56 -5.50 3.92
C ASP A 180 14.93 -6.75 4.53
N LEU A 181 15.27 -7.95 4.02
CA LEU A 181 14.81 -9.23 4.56
C LEU A 181 15.25 -9.42 6.01
N MET A 182 16.52 -9.14 6.33
CA MET A 182 17.04 -9.24 7.69
C MET A 182 16.34 -8.27 8.63
N LEU A 183 16.12 -7.04 8.18
CA LEU A 183 15.43 -6.00 8.93
C LEU A 183 14.00 -6.39 9.27
N TRP A 184 13.22 -6.84 8.28
CA TRP A 184 11.83 -7.26 8.49
C TRP A 184 11.73 -8.54 9.33
N ALA A 185 12.65 -9.48 9.15
CA ALA A 185 12.74 -10.68 10.01
C ALA A 185 13.01 -10.29 11.47
N ALA A 186 13.97 -9.38 11.72
CA ALA A 186 14.26 -8.91 13.07
C ALA A 186 13.06 -8.21 13.74
N GLN A 187 12.28 -7.43 12.97
CA GLN A 187 11.06 -6.81 13.49
C GLN A 187 10.00 -7.87 13.87
N ILE A 188 9.78 -8.87 13.02
CA ILE A 188 8.83 -9.96 13.30
C ILE A 188 9.27 -10.72 14.56
N GLU A 189 10.56 -11.07 14.67
CA GLU A 189 11.10 -11.74 15.86
C GLU A 189 10.94 -10.90 17.12
N ALA A 190 11.19 -9.59 17.06
CA ALA A 190 10.98 -8.69 18.19
C ALA A 190 9.51 -8.66 18.65
N LEU A 191 8.57 -8.64 17.69
CA LEU A 191 7.14 -8.71 17.99
C LEU A 191 6.73 -10.05 18.61
N MET A 192 7.20 -11.16 18.05
CA MET A 192 6.83 -12.51 18.52
C MET A 192 7.45 -12.87 19.88
N ARG A 193 8.55 -12.20 20.26
CA ARG A 193 9.20 -12.36 21.58
C ARG A 193 8.67 -11.39 22.63
N ASP A 194 7.80 -10.46 22.27
CA ASP A 194 7.13 -9.59 23.23
C ASP A 194 6.25 -10.45 24.15
N ARG A 195 6.43 -10.29 25.47
CA ARG A 195 5.69 -11.07 26.49
C ARG A 195 4.19 -10.86 26.42
N ASP A 196 3.75 -9.67 26.00
CA ASP A 196 2.35 -9.31 25.91
C ASP A 196 1.70 -9.80 24.61
N TRP A 197 2.49 -10.23 23.61
CA TRP A 197 1.97 -10.84 22.39
C TRP A 197 1.30 -12.22 22.65
N LYS A 198 1.80 -13.01 23.61
CA LYS A 198 1.19 -14.28 24.07
C LYS A 198 0.88 -15.26 22.94
N GLY A 199 1.81 -15.44 21.99
CA GLY A 199 1.57 -16.31 20.84
C GLY A 199 0.43 -15.83 19.92
N GLY A 200 0.14 -14.53 19.90
CA GLY A 200 -0.95 -13.91 19.16
C GLY A 200 -2.31 -13.94 19.89
N ASN A 201 -2.37 -14.38 21.15
CA ASN A 201 -3.60 -14.53 21.92
C ASN A 201 -3.77 -13.46 23.00
N TYR A 202 -3.45 -12.21 22.69
CA TYR A 202 -3.66 -11.08 23.60
C TYR A 202 -5.13 -10.60 23.60
N ALA A 203 -5.56 -10.04 24.74
CA ALA A 203 -6.87 -9.37 24.88
C ALA A 203 -6.76 -7.88 24.51
N VAL A 204 -5.62 -7.26 24.79
CA VAL A 204 -5.29 -5.89 24.44
C VAL A 204 -4.03 -5.94 23.57
N ASN A 205 -4.04 -5.21 22.47
CA ASN A 205 -2.89 -5.14 21.56
C ASN A 205 -1.63 -4.65 22.30
N PRO A 206 -0.49 -5.35 22.23
CA PRO A 206 0.70 -4.96 22.99
C PRO A 206 1.21 -3.57 22.62
N ALA A 207 1.68 -2.82 23.63
CA ALA A 207 2.33 -1.52 23.46
C ALA A 207 3.80 -1.70 23.09
N ARG A 208 4.11 -1.71 21.81
CA ARG A 208 5.39 -2.14 21.24
C ARG A 208 6.37 -0.98 21.08
N ALA A 209 7.01 -0.57 22.19
CA ALA A 209 7.98 0.53 22.16
C ALA A 209 9.19 0.25 21.25
N LEU A 210 9.66 -1.01 21.18
CA LEU A 210 10.75 -1.41 20.30
C LEU A 210 10.35 -1.31 18.83
N ASP A 211 9.15 -1.77 18.48
CA ASP A 211 8.58 -1.65 17.14
C ASP A 211 8.39 -0.19 16.72
N PHE A 212 8.01 0.68 17.67
CA PHE A 212 7.97 2.12 17.46
C PHE A 212 9.36 2.67 17.14
N ALA A 213 10.36 2.34 17.95
CA ALA A 213 11.72 2.84 17.75
C ALA A 213 12.28 2.40 16.40
N PHE A 214 12.08 1.15 16.00
CA PHE A 214 12.44 0.69 14.67
C PHE A 214 11.74 1.49 13.56
N GLY A 215 10.43 1.73 13.68
CA GLY A 215 9.68 2.52 12.70
C GLY A 215 10.24 3.94 12.56
N GLU A 216 10.49 4.64 13.66
CA GLU A 216 11.04 6.00 13.65
C GLU A 216 12.44 6.07 13.02
N LEU A 217 13.32 5.10 13.37
CA LEU A 217 14.71 5.12 12.88
C LEU A 217 14.83 4.71 11.41
N LEU A 218 13.94 3.87 10.92
CA LEU A 218 14.04 3.31 9.58
C LEU A 218 13.37 4.20 8.52
N LEU A 219 12.29 4.92 8.88
CA LEU A 219 11.56 5.78 7.95
C LEU A 219 12.38 7.00 7.51
N THR A 220 13.44 7.37 8.23
CA THR A 220 14.23 8.57 7.95
C THR A 220 15.73 8.32 8.11
N THR A 221 16.57 9.21 7.59
CA THR A 221 18.02 9.15 7.82
C THR A 221 18.39 9.68 9.21
N PRO A 222 19.55 9.31 9.76
CA PRO A 222 20.04 9.91 11.01
C PRO A 222 20.14 11.44 10.95
N THR A 223 20.52 11.99 9.79
CA THR A 223 20.63 13.45 9.59
C THR A 223 19.27 14.13 9.73
N ASP A 224 18.25 13.61 9.06
CA ASP A 224 16.89 14.17 9.13
C ASP A 224 16.26 13.94 10.51
N TYR A 225 16.45 12.77 11.11
CA TYR A 225 15.94 12.48 12.45
C TYR A 225 16.50 13.46 13.49
N ASN A 226 17.83 13.66 13.50
CA ASN A 226 18.51 14.57 14.43
C ASN A 226 18.11 16.04 14.23
N ARG A 227 17.70 16.43 13.03
CA ARG A 227 17.17 17.78 12.74
C ARG A 227 15.77 17.98 13.31
N ARG A 228 14.96 16.93 13.36
CA ARG A 228 13.54 16.99 13.74
C ARG A 228 13.27 16.68 15.21
N LYS A 229 14.20 16.02 15.91
CA LYS A 229 13.99 15.54 17.29
C LYS A 229 15.05 16.06 18.25
N THR A 230 14.60 16.57 19.40
CA THR A 230 15.49 16.84 20.54
C THR A 230 15.62 15.58 21.40
N ARG A 231 16.65 15.58 22.29
CA ARG A 231 16.86 14.50 23.26
C ARG A 231 15.62 14.25 24.14
N GLU A 232 15.00 15.32 24.62
CA GLU A 232 13.82 15.26 25.49
C GLU A 232 12.60 14.68 24.76
N GLN A 233 12.41 15.06 23.47
CA GLN A 233 11.33 14.53 22.64
C GLN A 233 11.50 13.03 22.40
N VAL A 234 12.71 12.52 22.19
CA VAL A 234 12.96 11.08 22.03
C VAL A 234 12.51 10.30 23.27
N PHE A 235 12.87 10.76 24.48
CA PHE A 235 12.44 10.10 25.71
C PHE A 235 10.93 10.18 25.92
N ALA A 236 10.30 11.30 25.63
CA ALA A 236 8.85 11.48 25.72
C ALA A 236 8.11 10.55 24.74
N ASP A 237 8.59 10.44 23.50
CA ASP A 237 8.01 9.57 22.47
C ASP A 237 8.13 8.09 22.85
N LEU A 238 9.27 7.66 23.39
CA LEU A 238 9.46 6.29 23.88
C LEU A 238 8.54 5.97 25.06
N GLU A 239 8.38 6.90 26.01
CA GLU A 239 7.47 6.71 27.16
C GLU A 239 6.01 6.61 26.71
N LYS A 240 5.61 7.43 25.74
CA LYS A 240 4.30 7.33 25.09
C LYS A 240 4.12 5.99 24.40
N ALA A 241 5.12 5.55 23.65
CA ALA A 241 5.07 4.28 22.90
C ALA A 241 4.94 3.06 23.82
N ARG A 242 5.51 3.09 25.02
CA ARG A 242 5.37 2.02 26.03
C ARG A 242 3.94 1.81 26.52
N LYS A 243 3.07 2.79 26.34
CA LYS A 243 1.66 2.79 26.78
C LYS A 243 0.66 2.75 25.63
N ASP A 244 1.12 2.91 24.38
CA ASP A 244 0.25 3.01 23.22
C ASP A 244 -0.17 1.63 22.70
N THR A 245 -1.37 1.21 23.08
CA THR A 245 -2.02 -0.03 22.62
C THR A 245 -2.90 0.16 21.37
N LYS A 246 -3.07 1.40 20.90
CA LYS A 246 -3.94 1.73 19.73
C LYS A 246 -3.23 1.64 18.39
N ARG A 247 -1.99 1.17 18.38
CA ARG A 247 -1.20 1.01 17.17
C ARG A 247 -1.77 -0.10 16.29
N PHE A 248 -1.26 -0.16 15.06
CA PHE A 248 -1.54 -1.25 14.14
C PHE A 248 -1.41 -2.61 14.83
N ASP A 249 -2.43 -3.47 14.70
CA ASP A 249 -2.51 -4.76 15.42
C ASP A 249 -1.26 -5.62 15.19
N ALA A 250 -0.77 -6.27 16.24
CA ALA A 250 0.48 -7.01 16.19
C ALA A 250 0.41 -8.22 15.24
N ASN A 251 -0.69 -8.96 15.25
CA ASN A 251 -0.87 -10.11 14.36
C ASN A 251 -1.05 -9.67 12.91
N ASP A 252 -1.77 -8.57 12.68
CA ASP A 252 -1.92 -7.96 11.36
C ASP A 252 -0.56 -7.55 10.81
N LYS A 253 0.27 -6.89 11.63
CA LYS A 253 1.62 -6.48 11.25
C LYS A 253 2.50 -7.68 10.89
N ILE A 254 2.49 -8.73 11.71
CA ILE A 254 3.28 -9.94 11.44
C ILE A 254 2.89 -10.54 10.08
N ARG A 255 1.59 -10.74 9.82
CA ARG A 255 1.13 -11.33 8.56
C ARG A 255 1.45 -10.44 7.35
N GLN A 256 1.28 -9.13 7.48
CA GLN A 256 1.60 -8.20 6.40
C GLN A 256 3.11 -8.11 6.13
N SER A 257 3.94 -8.13 7.18
CA SER A 257 5.41 -8.19 7.03
C SER A 257 5.85 -9.51 6.36
N GLN A 258 5.25 -10.65 6.73
CA GLN A 258 5.50 -11.93 6.07
C GLN A 258 5.14 -11.88 4.58
N ALA A 259 4.03 -11.23 4.23
CA ALA A 259 3.63 -11.05 2.83
C ALA A 259 4.62 -10.16 2.05
N MET A 260 5.13 -9.08 2.65
CA MET A 260 6.17 -8.26 2.02
C MET A 260 7.48 -9.04 1.80
N MET A 261 7.90 -9.83 2.80
CA MET A 261 9.11 -10.66 2.69
C MET A 261 9.00 -11.76 1.64
N SER A 262 7.80 -12.21 1.30
CA SER A 262 7.57 -13.21 0.25
C SER A 262 7.65 -12.65 -1.17
N LEU A 263 7.75 -11.32 -1.33
CA LEU A 263 7.72 -10.69 -2.64
C LEU A 263 8.98 -11.01 -3.44
N ASP A 264 8.80 -11.69 -4.54
CA ASP A 264 9.74 -11.81 -5.66
C ASP A 264 8.93 -11.89 -6.95
N VAL A 265 8.86 -10.79 -7.69
CA VAL A 265 8.11 -10.74 -8.96
C VAL A 265 8.67 -11.66 -10.03
N SER A 266 9.90 -12.15 -9.87
CA SER A 266 10.53 -13.06 -10.81
C SER A 266 10.21 -14.54 -10.59
N HIS A 267 9.46 -14.87 -9.54
CA HIS A 267 9.15 -16.24 -9.15
C HIS A 267 8.61 -17.08 -10.32
N ASP A 268 7.58 -16.58 -11.01
CA ASP A 268 6.95 -17.28 -12.15
C ASP A 268 7.82 -17.29 -13.42
N PHE A 269 8.91 -16.55 -13.39
CA PHE A 269 9.89 -16.46 -14.47
C PHE A 269 11.18 -17.24 -14.14
N GLY A 270 11.09 -18.16 -13.17
CA GLY A 270 12.22 -18.99 -12.73
C GLY A 270 13.36 -18.16 -12.12
N GLY A 271 13.03 -17.09 -11.40
CA GLY A 271 13.99 -16.21 -10.72
C GLY A 271 14.72 -15.21 -11.63
N SER A 272 14.39 -15.14 -12.93
CA SER A 272 15.05 -14.21 -13.85
C SER A 272 14.34 -12.86 -13.93
N MET A 273 15.00 -11.81 -13.43
CA MET A 273 14.52 -10.43 -13.52
C MET A 273 14.46 -9.93 -14.98
N GLU A 274 15.36 -10.39 -15.85
CA GLU A 274 15.37 -10.02 -17.27
C GLU A 274 14.15 -10.60 -17.99
N ARG A 275 13.76 -11.85 -17.71
CA ARG A 275 12.55 -12.46 -18.27
C ARG A 275 11.30 -11.75 -17.75
N THR A 276 11.28 -11.42 -16.46
CA THR A 276 10.20 -10.68 -15.84
C THR A 276 10.04 -9.29 -16.45
N ALA A 277 11.15 -8.56 -16.64
CA ALA A 277 11.14 -7.24 -17.27
C ALA A 277 10.54 -7.25 -18.67
N ARG A 278 10.86 -8.28 -19.47
CA ARG A 278 10.28 -8.45 -20.83
C ARG A 278 8.78 -8.75 -20.84
N ALA A 279 8.23 -9.25 -19.75
CA ALA A 279 6.79 -9.52 -19.62
C ALA A 279 5.97 -8.27 -19.29
N VAL A 280 6.60 -7.21 -18.77
CA VAL A 280 5.92 -5.94 -18.45
C VAL A 280 5.53 -5.22 -19.74
N LYS A 281 4.26 -4.86 -19.87
CA LYS A 281 3.70 -4.16 -21.05
C LYS A 281 3.40 -2.69 -20.75
N ALA A 282 3.11 -2.35 -19.50
CA ALA A 282 2.82 -0.99 -19.09
C ALA A 282 4.01 -0.04 -19.32
N LYS A 283 3.73 1.23 -19.57
CA LYS A 283 4.75 2.28 -19.41
C LYS A 283 5.03 2.45 -17.92
N VAL A 284 6.30 2.47 -17.51
CA VAL A 284 6.68 2.47 -16.10
C VAL A 284 7.46 3.73 -15.71
N LEU A 285 7.07 4.35 -14.59
CA LEU A 285 7.85 5.37 -13.88
C LEU A 285 8.20 4.80 -12.49
N VAL A 286 9.44 4.42 -12.30
CA VAL A 286 9.94 3.96 -10.99
C VAL A 286 10.42 5.17 -10.19
N VAL A 287 9.86 5.37 -9.00
CA VAL A 287 10.30 6.42 -8.09
C VAL A 287 11.04 5.77 -6.92
N VAL A 288 12.27 6.20 -6.69
CA VAL A 288 13.12 5.70 -5.61
C VAL A 288 13.56 6.84 -4.70
N ALA A 289 13.81 6.56 -3.43
CA ALA A 289 14.49 7.46 -2.50
C ALA A 289 15.91 6.91 -2.27
N ARG A 290 16.93 7.70 -2.62
CA ARG A 290 18.33 7.25 -2.67
C ARG A 290 18.84 6.73 -1.33
N PHE A 291 18.39 7.33 -0.24
CA PHE A 291 18.81 7.00 1.12
C PHE A 291 17.73 6.28 1.93
N ASP A 292 16.87 5.52 1.25
CA ASP A 292 15.86 4.69 1.89
C ASP A 292 16.51 3.48 2.59
N HIS A 293 16.19 3.30 3.88
CA HIS A 293 16.67 2.20 4.71
C HIS A 293 15.57 1.18 5.06
N VAL A 294 14.33 1.43 4.63
CA VAL A 294 13.18 0.53 4.83
C VAL A 294 13.01 -0.39 3.64
N VAL A 295 13.11 0.20 2.45
CA VAL A 295 13.02 -0.47 1.16
C VAL A 295 14.19 0.04 0.34
N THR A 296 15.32 -0.67 0.43
CA THR A 296 16.55 -0.22 -0.24
C THR A 296 16.35 -0.13 -1.75
N PRO A 297 16.81 0.96 -2.40
CA PRO A 297 16.43 1.27 -3.78
C PRO A 297 17.09 0.40 -4.85
N GLY A 298 18.16 -0.34 -4.51
CA GLY A 298 18.95 -1.13 -5.46
C GLY A 298 18.11 -2.03 -6.38
N PRO A 299 17.29 -2.96 -5.84
CA PRO A 299 16.48 -3.85 -6.69
C PRO A 299 15.49 -3.12 -7.59
N ALA A 300 14.95 -1.97 -7.16
CA ALA A 300 14.04 -1.16 -7.97
C ALA A 300 14.78 -0.46 -9.11
N PHE A 301 16.01 0.06 -8.87
CA PHE A 301 16.88 0.61 -9.89
C PHE A 301 17.26 -0.42 -10.95
N GLU A 302 17.73 -1.59 -10.53
CA GLU A 302 18.12 -2.67 -11.43
C GLU A 302 16.95 -3.10 -12.32
N PHE A 303 15.77 -3.29 -11.74
CA PHE A 303 14.60 -3.70 -12.50
C PHE A 303 14.11 -2.61 -13.45
N ALA A 304 14.17 -1.34 -13.05
CA ALA A 304 13.85 -0.21 -13.90
C ALA A 304 14.78 -0.15 -15.14
N GLN A 305 16.08 -0.39 -14.95
CA GLN A 305 17.04 -0.45 -16.05
C GLN A 305 16.74 -1.60 -17.01
N LEU A 306 16.42 -2.78 -16.50
CA LEU A 306 16.05 -3.95 -17.31
C LEU A 306 14.79 -3.70 -18.15
N MET A 307 13.85 -2.92 -17.64
CA MET A 307 12.63 -2.52 -18.37
C MET A 307 12.83 -1.32 -19.33
N GLY A 308 13.94 -0.61 -19.25
CA GLY A 308 14.08 0.70 -19.91
C GLY A 308 13.09 1.75 -19.38
N ALA A 309 12.69 1.64 -18.10
CA ALA A 309 11.69 2.50 -17.48
C ALA A 309 12.25 3.89 -17.16
N LYS A 310 11.35 4.88 -17.06
CA LYS A 310 11.72 6.18 -16.48
C LYS A 310 12.01 6.01 -14.99
N ILE A 311 13.04 6.70 -14.49
CA ILE A 311 13.41 6.69 -13.06
C ILE A 311 13.34 8.12 -12.55
N LEU A 312 12.65 8.32 -11.44
CA LEU A 312 12.75 9.51 -10.60
C LEU A 312 13.52 9.15 -9.33
N ASP A 313 14.74 9.63 -9.23
CA ASP A 313 15.61 9.44 -8.07
C ASP A 313 15.48 10.65 -7.14
N LEU A 314 14.90 10.43 -5.97
CA LEU A 314 14.76 11.42 -4.91
C LEU A 314 16.01 11.38 -4.03
N ASP A 315 16.87 12.37 -4.15
CA ASP A 315 18.23 12.43 -3.59
C ASP A 315 18.34 13.19 -2.25
N GLY A 316 17.19 13.52 -1.62
CA GLY A 316 17.16 14.19 -0.33
C GLY A 316 17.45 13.26 0.85
N ASP A 317 17.57 13.83 2.03
CA ASP A 317 18.00 13.14 3.26
C ASP A 317 16.84 12.66 4.16
N CYS A 318 15.59 12.72 3.68
CA CYS A 318 14.42 12.24 4.43
C CYS A 318 14.26 10.71 4.45
N GLY A 319 15.11 9.94 3.74
CA GLY A 319 15.03 8.49 3.68
C GLY A 319 13.74 8.00 3.01
N HIS A 320 13.05 7.03 3.62
CA HIS A 320 11.78 6.51 3.10
C HIS A 320 10.68 7.59 2.98
N LEU A 321 10.75 8.64 3.83
CA LEU A 321 9.81 9.76 3.81
C LEU A 321 10.13 10.81 2.73
N GLU A 322 11.08 10.57 1.84
CA GLU A 322 11.46 11.52 0.78
C GLU A 322 10.29 11.88 -0.13
N THR A 323 9.35 10.96 -0.32
CA THR A 323 8.09 11.21 -1.05
C THR A 323 7.26 12.34 -0.44
N SER A 324 7.30 12.49 0.88
CA SER A 324 6.63 13.59 1.60
C SER A 324 7.44 14.87 1.53
N CYS A 325 8.76 14.80 1.72
CA CYS A 325 9.67 15.94 1.65
C CYS A 325 9.70 16.58 0.25
N LYS A 326 9.60 15.78 -0.79
CA LYS A 326 9.58 16.20 -2.21
C LYS A 326 8.20 16.08 -2.85
N SER A 327 7.12 16.11 -2.05
CA SER A 327 5.74 15.85 -2.51
C SER A 327 5.32 16.69 -3.70
N ARG A 328 5.69 17.98 -3.73
CA ARG A 328 5.38 18.88 -4.85
C ARG A 328 6.06 18.43 -6.15
N MET A 329 7.34 18.12 -6.10
CA MET A 329 8.09 17.65 -7.27
C MET A 329 7.53 16.31 -7.76
N LEU A 330 7.28 15.39 -6.83
CA LEU A 330 6.69 14.08 -7.14
C LEU A 330 5.32 14.24 -7.83
N SER A 331 4.44 15.10 -7.31
CA SER A 331 3.12 15.36 -7.92
C SER A 331 3.24 15.89 -9.35
N ILE A 332 4.18 16.79 -9.64
CA ILE A 332 4.40 17.33 -10.99
C ILE A 332 4.86 16.22 -11.95
N VAL A 333 5.83 15.41 -11.54
CA VAL A 333 6.38 14.34 -12.40
C VAL A 333 5.36 13.25 -12.66
N VAL A 334 4.58 12.86 -11.64
CA VAL A 334 3.50 11.87 -11.78
C VAL A 334 2.38 12.40 -12.67
N ALA A 335 1.96 13.65 -12.49
CA ALA A 335 0.95 14.26 -13.35
C ALA A 335 1.38 14.34 -14.83
N ASP A 336 2.64 14.67 -15.09
CA ASP A 336 3.16 14.67 -16.46
C ASP A 336 3.25 13.25 -17.04
N PHE A 337 3.66 12.28 -16.24
CA PHE A 337 3.73 10.89 -16.68
C PHE A 337 2.35 10.29 -16.98
N LEU A 338 1.31 10.70 -16.26
CA LEU A 338 -0.06 10.18 -16.42
C LEU A 338 -0.77 10.70 -17.72
N LYS A 339 -0.35 11.81 -18.28
CA LYS A 339 -0.81 12.28 -19.61
C LYS A 339 -0.48 11.25 -20.70
#